data_5abe637137eca18053d0640a8a1c1998
#
_entry.id   5abe637137eca18053d0640a8a1c1998
#
_cell.length_a   1.000
_cell.length_b   1.000
_cell.length_c   1.000
_cell.angle_alpha   90.00
_cell.angle_beta   90.00
_cell.angle_gamma   90.00
#
_symmetry.space_group_name_H-M   'P 1'
#
loop_
_entity.id
_entity.type
_entity.pdbx_description
1 polymer ?
#
loop_
_entity_poly.entity_id
_entity_poly.type
_entity_poly.pdbx_seq_one_letter_code
_entity_poly.pdbx_strand_id
1 'polypeptide(L)'
;EGDIMSTKSRAVSAKGVEEFKNYITRAIPLYAVITCADNTGAKTLRVVQVTKAKGRHSRVPAASVGDSIVCVVKKGPPELKKAVFGAVIVRQKYPVRRVSGQRVVFEDNAAVIITPEGDLKGTDIKGPVASEAAEKWPRIANLASIIV
;
A
#
# COMPACT_ATOMS: atom_id res chain seq x y z
N GLU A 1 42.51 34.27 -23.29
CA GLU A 1 41.11 33.84 -23.41
C GLU A 1 40.99 32.52 -22.67
N GLY A 2 40.53 32.62 -21.42
CA GLY A 2 40.38 31.50 -20.56
C GLY A 2 38.98 30.86 -20.71
N ASP A 3 38.96 29.64 -21.18
CA ASP A 3 37.74 28.79 -21.20
C ASP A 3 37.18 28.67 -19.78
N ILE A 4 36.07 29.33 -19.55
CA ILE A 4 35.26 29.14 -18.35
C ILE A 4 34.62 27.78 -18.50
N MET A 5 35.19 26.76 -17.82
CA MET A 5 34.54 25.48 -17.65
C MET A 5 33.13 25.71 -17.06
N SER A 6 32.13 25.58 -17.90
CA SER A 6 30.74 25.51 -17.49
C SER A 6 30.57 24.34 -16.54
N THR A 7 30.57 24.61 -15.24
CA THR A 7 30.10 23.67 -14.26
C THR A 7 28.62 23.43 -14.54
N LYS A 8 28.30 22.33 -15.24
CA LYS A 8 26.92 21.83 -15.31
C LYS A 8 26.43 21.68 -13.89
N SER A 9 25.64 22.64 -13.44
CA SER A 9 24.88 22.48 -12.20
C SER A 9 24.09 21.18 -12.34
N ARG A 10 24.31 20.27 -11.42
CA ARG A 10 23.51 19.05 -11.31
C ARG A 10 22.05 19.49 -11.28
N ALA A 11 21.29 19.21 -12.34
CA ALA A 11 19.87 19.43 -12.33
C ALA A 11 19.29 18.62 -11.18
N VAL A 12 18.87 19.32 -10.13
CA VAL A 12 18.06 18.72 -9.08
C VAL A 12 16.84 18.18 -9.79
N SER A 13 16.68 16.86 -9.82
CA SER A 13 15.56 16.25 -10.50
C SER A 13 14.30 16.87 -9.92
N ALA A 14 13.32 17.19 -10.78
CA ALA A 14 12.03 17.74 -10.40
C ALA A 14 11.20 16.82 -9.46
N LYS A 15 11.71 15.65 -9.15
CA LYS A 15 11.28 14.83 -7.99
C LYS A 15 11.84 15.51 -6.74
N GLY A 16 11.15 16.58 -6.34
CA GLY A 16 11.45 17.28 -5.10
C GLY A 16 11.62 16.32 -3.94
N VAL A 17 12.34 16.81 -2.92
CA VAL A 17 12.53 16.23 -1.60
C VAL A 17 12.28 14.73 -1.56
N GLU A 18 13.33 13.93 -1.46
CA GLU A 18 13.17 12.49 -1.26
C GLU A 18 12.16 12.30 -0.12
N GLU A 19 10.98 11.83 -0.47
CA GLU A 19 10.00 11.40 0.51
C GLU A 19 10.74 10.51 1.50
N PHE A 20 10.74 10.87 2.77
CA PHE A 20 11.24 10.03 3.82
C PHE A 20 10.58 8.67 3.67
N LYS A 21 11.26 7.73 3.07
CA LYS A 21 10.79 6.36 2.97
C LYS A 21 10.81 5.78 4.38
N ASN A 22 9.70 5.88 5.06
CA ASN A 22 9.50 5.12 6.28
C ASN A 22 9.77 3.66 5.96
N TYR A 23 10.82 3.11 6.54
CA TYR A 23 11.15 1.70 6.39
C TYR A 23 10.14 0.89 7.20
N ILE A 24 9.02 0.59 6.59
CA ILE A 24 7.98 -0.25 7.19
C ILE A 24 8.36 -1.70 6.93
N THR A 25 8.34 -2.51 7.99
CA THR A 25 8.57 -3.95 7.86
C THR A 25 7.50 -4.59 6.99
N ARG A 26 7.92 -5.34 5.99
CA ARG A 26 7.04 -6.06 5.07
C ARG A 26 6.54 -7.34 5.75
N ALA A 27 5.35 -7.31 6.30
CA ALA A 27 4.81 -8.39 7.11
C ALA A 27 3.77 -9.26 6.41
N ILE A 28 3.33 -8.90 5.22
CA ILE A 28 2.28 -9.62 4.48
C ILE A 28 2.91 -10.31 3.27
N PRO A 29 3.23 -11.61 3.39
CA PRO A 29 3.83 -12.38 2.30
C PRO A 29 2.80 -12.79 1.24
N LEU A 30 3.27 -13.39 0.15
CA LEU A 30 2.41 -14.05 -0.83
C LEU A 30 1.54 -15.11 -0.14
N TYR A 31 0.35 -15.31 -0.68
CA TYR A 31 -0.67 -16.25 -0.22
C TYR A 31 -1.29 -15.93 1.14
N ALA A 32 -0.87 -14.87 1.82
CA ALA A 32 -1.54 -14.40 3.02
C ALA A 32 -3.01 -14.08 2.74
N VAL A 33 -3.87 -14.37 3.70
CA VAL A 33 -5.30 -14.02 3.67
C VAL A 33 -5.50 -12.79 4.55
N ILE A 34 -6.08 -11.75 3.97
CA ILE A 34 -6.31 -10.46 4.60
C ILE A 34 -7.77 -10.06 4.50
N THR A 35 -8.22 -9.19 5.40
CA THR A 35 -9.58 -8.64 5.37
C THR A 35 -9.73 -7.58 4.28
N CYS A 36 -10.92 -7.48 3.71
CA CYS A 36 -11.30 -6.37 2.84
C CYS A 36 -11.95 -5.27 3.68
N ALA A 37 -11.40 -4.06 3.61
CA ALA A 37 -11.88 -2.92 4.40
C ALA A 37 -12.84 -2.01 3.64
N ASP A 38 -13.19 -2.34 2.42
CA ASP A 38 -14.12 -1.56 1.60
C ASP A 38 -15.58 -2.09 1.67
N ASN A 39 -16.49 -1.36 1.04
CA ASN A 39 -17.91 -1.70 0.97
C ASN A 39 -18.30 -2.43 -0.33
N THR A 40 -17.36 -3.00 -1.08
CA THR A 40 -17.64 -3.75 -2.32
C THR A 40 -18.35 -5.08 -2.10
N GLY A 41 -18.41 -5.54 -0.83
CA GLY A 41 -18.97 -6.82 -0.45
C GLY A 41 -17.93 -7.95 -0.33
N ALA A 42 -16.73 -7.77 -0.83
CA ALA A 42 -15.64 -8.72 -0.58
C ALA A 42 -15.31 -8.75 0.92
N LYS A 43 -15.14 -9.96 1.49
CA LYS A 43 -14.83 -10.13 2.90
C LYS A 43 -13.36 -10.47 3.13
N THR A 44 -12.83 -11.41 2.37
CA THR A 44 -11.44 -11.84 2.49
C THR A 44 -10.75 -11.91 1.15
N LEU A 45 -9.52 -11.42 1.12
CA LEU A 45 -8.64 -11.35 -0.03
C LEU A 45 -7.43 -12.25 0.19
N ARG A 46 -6.96 -12.92 -0.84
CA ARG A 46 -5.69 -13.66 -0.81
C ARG A 46 -4.68 -12.95 -1.70
N VAL A 47 -3.53 -12.64 -1.14
CA VAL A 47 -2.42 -12.01 -1.87
C VAL A 47 -1.83 -13.00 -2.87
N VAL A 48 -1.75 -12.60 -4.12
CA VAL A 48 -1.15 -13.38 -5.21
C VAL A 48 0.21 -12.81 -5.60
N GLN A 49 0.29 -11.49 -5.70
CA GLN A 49 1.50 -10.80 -6.10
C GLN A 49 1.63 -9.46 -5.37
N VAL A 50 2.85 -9.05 -5.10
CA VAL A 50 3.15 -7.70 -4.60
C VAL A 50 3.70 -6.88 -5.75
N THR A 51 3.01 -5.79 -6.08
CA THR A 51 3.40 -4.89 -7.16
C THR A 51 4.67 -4.12 -6.77
N LYS A 52 5.61 -3.99 -7.70
CA LYS A 52 6.89 -3.27 -7.50
C LYS A 52 7.78 -3.85 -6.38
N ALA A 53 7.56 -5.08 -5.96
CA ALA A 53 8.48 -5.74 -5.04
C ALA A 53 9.84 -5.94 -5.72
N LYS A 54 10.89 -5.36 -5.15
CA LYS A 54 12.26 -5.70 -5.54
C LYS A 54 12.59 -7.07 -4.97
N GLY A 55 12.67 -8.06 -5.84
CA GLY A 55 13.03 -9.43 -5.45
C GLY A 55 14.52 -9.57 -5.18
N ARG A 56 14.85 -10.61 -4.45
CA ARG A 56 16.20 -11.15 -4.30
C ARG A 56 16.10 -12.67 -4.45
N HIS A 57 17.19 -13.29 -4.90
CA HIS A 57 17.23 -14.74 -5.07
C HIS A 57 16.73 -15.45 -3.80
N SER A 58 15.86 -16.43 -3.99
CA SER A 58 15.23 -17.26 -2.93
C SER A 58 14.39 -16.51 -1.88
N ARG A 59 14.14 -15.22 -2.05
CA ARG A 59 13.30 -14.45 -1.11
C ARG A 59 11.86 -14.34 -1.60
N VAL A 60 10.91 -14.74 -0.77
CA VAL A 60 9.47 -14.56 -1.04
C VAL A 60 9.12 -13.07 -0.93
N PRO A 61 8.46 -12.47 -1.94
CA PRO A 61 8.00 -11.10 -1.84
C PRO A 61 6.99 -10.92 -0.72
N ALA A 62 7.10 -9.83 0.00
CA ALA A 62 6.15 -9.45 1.03
C ALA A 62 5.79 -7.97 0.88
N ALA A 63 4.59 -7.62 1.31
CA ALA A 63 4.05 -6.27 1.26
C ALA A 63 3.94 -5.66 2.65
N SER A 64 3.92 -4.34 2.71
CA SER A 64 3.70 -3.53 3.91
C SER A 64 2.52 -2.57 3.69
N VAL A 65 2.19 -1.80 4.72
CA VAL A 65 1.18 -0.75 4.62
C VAL A 65 1.50 0.22 3.48
N GLY A 66 0.50 0.58 2.70
CA GLY A 66 0.63 1.47 1.55
C GLY A 66 1.16 0.82 0.27
N ASP A 67 1.52 -0.46 0.29
CA ASP A 67 1.93 -1.17 -0.91
C ASP A 67 0.71 -1.64 -1.70
N SER A 68 0.84 -1.60 -3.04
CA SER A 68 -0.12 -2.19 -3.95
C SER A 68 0.15 -3.68 -4.14
N ILE A 69 -0.90 -4.46 -4.15
CA ILE A 69 -0.87 -5.91 -4.30
C ILE A 69 -1.88 -6.33 -5.36
N VAL A 70 -1.66 -7.50 -5.92
CA VAL A 70 -2.68 -8.22 -6.69
C VAL A 70 -3.26 -9.30 -5.80
N CYS A 71 -4.56 -9.35 -5.68
CA CYS A 71 -5.28 -10.27 -4.81
C CYS A 71 -6.45 -10.95 -5.50
N VAL A 72 -6.87 -12.07 -4.93
CA VAL A 72 -8.06 -12.83 -5.34
C VAL A 72 -9.06 -12.83 -4.19
N VAL A 73 -10.32 -12.59 -4.49
CA VAL A 73 -11.39 -12.64 -3.51
C VAL A 73 -11.70 -14.10 -3.14
N LYS A 74 -11.55 -14.44 -1.86
CA LYS A 74 -11.83 -15.77 -1.32
C LYS A 74 -13.24 -15.90 -0.75
N LYS A 75 -13.68 -14.89 0.00
CA LYS A 75 -15.03 -14.81 0.54
C LYS A 75 -15.68 -13.50 0.11
N GLY A 76 -16.91 -13.60 -0.38
CA GLY A 76 -17.68 -12.46 -0.88
C GLY A 76 -18.83 -12.90 -1.76
N PRO A 77 -19.51 -11.96 -2.40
CA PRO A 77 -20.58 -12.26 -3.36
C PRO A 77 -20.06 -13.14 -4.52
N PRO A 78 -20.93 -13.94 -5.14
CA PRO A 78 -20.53 -14.84 -6.23
C PRO A 78 -19.91 -14.11 -7.43
N GLU A 79 -20.32 -12.88 -7.68
CA GLU A 79 -19.80 -12.04 -8.77
C GLU A 79 -18.32 -11.66 -8.59
N LEU A 80 -17.90 -11.44 -7.34
CA LEU A 80 -16.53 -11.05 -7.02
C LEU A 80 -15.65 -12.25 -6.66
N LYS A 81 -16.27 -13.37 -6.30
CA LYS A 81 -15.54 -14.56 -5.86
C LYS A 81 -14.67 -15.10 -6.99
N LYS A 82 -13.42 -15.43 -6.66
CA LYS A 82 -12.37 -15.88 -7.59
C LYS A 82 -11.89 -14.82 -8.59
N ALA A 83 -12.45 -13.61 -8.60
CA ALA A 83 -11.96 -12.54 -9.45
C ALA A 83 -10.64 -11.97 -8.91
N VAL A 84 -9.79 -11.49 -9.81
CA VAL A 84 -8.49 -10.89 -9.52
C VAL A 84 -8.64 -9.38 -9.52
N PHE A 85 -8.14 -8.73 -8.48
CA PHE A 85 -8.17 -7.28 -8.34
C PHE A 85 -6.83 -6.75 -7.86
N GLY A 86 -6.56 -5.48 -8.20
CA GLY A 86 -5.57 -4.69 -7.50
C GLY A 86 -6.11 -4.26 -6.12
N ALA A 87 -5.25 -4.18 -5.12
CA ALA A 87 -5.62 -3.67 -3.81
C ALA A 87 -4.45 -2.94 -3.15
N VAL A 88 -4.73 -2.09 -2.17
CA VAL A 88 -3.74 -1.38 -1.36
C VAL A 88 -3.92 -1.77 0.09
N ILE A 89 -2.82 -2.08 0.77
CA ILE A 89 -2.82 -2.43 2.18
C ILE A 89 -2.99 -1.17 3.01
N VAL A 90 -4.03 -1.11 3.84
CA VAL A 90 -4.36 0.04 4.70
C VAL A 90 -4.06 -0.20 6.17
N ARG A 91 -4.04 -1.45 6.62
CA ARG A 91 -3.71 -1.84 7.99
C ARG A 91 -2.79 -3.05 8.02
N GLN A 92 -1.89 -3.07 8.99
CA GLN A 92 -0.97 -4.17 9.20
C GLN A 92 -0.95 -4.55 10.70
N LYS A 93 -1.04 -5.82 10.99
CA LYS A 93 -0.98 -6.34 12.35
C LYS A 93 0.44 -6.24 12.94
N TYR A 94 1.46 -6.35 12.12
CA TYR A 94 2.84 -6.16 12.55
C TYR A 94 3.11 -4.69 12.88
N PRO A 95 3.82 -4.37 13.98
CA PRO A 95 4.06 -3.00 14.40
C PRO A 95 4.75 -2.15 13.31
N VAL A 96 4.20 -0.97 13.07
CA VAL A 96 4.81 0.06 12.22
C VAL A 96 5.53 1.05 13.14
N ARG A 97 6.83 1.19 12.96
CA ARG A 97 7.64 2.16 13.70
C ARG A 97 7.61 3.51 13.00
N ARG A 98 7.22 4.54 13.73
CA ARG A 98 7.22 5.92 13.24
C ARG A 98 8.45 6.69 13.67
N VAL A 99 8.71 7.82 13.01
CA VAL A 99 9.84 8.70 13.28
C VAL A 99 9.83 9.20 14.73
N SER A 100 8.65 9.42 15.31
CA SER A 100 8.47 9.81 16.72
C SER A 100 8.88 8.73 17.73
N GLY A 101 9.23 7.52 17.27
CA GLY A 101 9.52 6.37 18.12
C GLY A 101 8.29 5.57 18.54
N GLN A 102 7.09 6.05 18.25
CA GLN A 102 5.85 5.33 18.50
C GLN A 102 5.74 4.10 17.58
N ARG A 103 5.11 3.06 18.09
CA ARG A 103 4.78 1.85 17.32
C ARG A 103 3.27 1.73 17.21
N VAL A 104 2.78 1.68 15.99
CA VAL A 104 1.36 1.53 15.69
C VAL A 104 1.07 0.10 15.32
N VAL A 105 0.08 -0.50 15.97
CA VAL A 105 -0.38 -1.88 15.75
C VAL A 105 -1.85 -1.84 15.45
N PHE A 106 -2.25 -2.51 14.38
CA PHE A 106 -3.66 -2.72 14.07
C PHE A 106 -4.09 -4.14 14.46
N GLU A 107 -5.37 -4.33 14.67
CA GLU A 107 -5.93 -5.62 15.08
C GLU A 107 -5.86 -6.65 13.94
N ASP A 108 -5.94 -6.21 12.68
CA ASP A 108 -5.98 -7.05 11.50
C ASP A 108 -5.07 -6.53 10.37
N ASN A 109 -4.85 -7.39 9.38
CA ASN A 109 -4.29 -7.00 8.09
C ASN A 109 -5.46 -6.72 7.14
N ALA A 110 -5.58 -5.51 6.63
CA ALA A 110 -6.68 -5.13 5.76
C ALA A 110 -6.19 -4.40 4.52
N ALA A 111 -6.94 -4.57 3.43
CA ALA A 111 -6.71 -3.88 2.17
C ALA A 111 -8.01 -3.38 1.57
N VAL A 112 -7.90 -2.40 0.69
CA VAL A 112 -9.00 -1.86 -0.11
C VAL A 112 -8.76 -2.16 -1.58
N ILE A 113 -9.82 -2.49 -2.31
CA ILE A 113 -9.75 -2.83 -3.74
C ILE A 113 -9.63 -1.56 -4.57
N ILE A 114 -8.69 -1.57 -5.51
CA ILE A 114 -8.47 -0.49 -6.47
C ILE A 114 -8.77 -0.95 -7.89
N THR A 115 -9.20 -0.01 -8.72
CA THR A 115 -9.32 -0.21 -10.16
C THR A 115 -7.94 -0.13 -10.84
N PRO A 116 -7.80 -0.62 -12.09
CA PRO A 116 -6.55 -0.46 -12.85
C PRO A 116 -6.10 0.99 -13.02
N GLU A 117 -7.02 1.92 -12.99
CA GLU A 117 -6.79 3.37 -13.10
C GLU A 117 -6.24 3.99 -11.80
N GLY A 118 -6.24 3.23 -10.69
CA GLY A 118 -5.77 3.67 -9.38
C GLY A 118 -6.85 4.26 -8.48
N ASP A 119 -8.11 4.24 -8.92
CA ASP A 119 -9.25 4.66 -8.14
C ASP A 119 -9.75 3.55 -7.22
N LEU A 120 -10.44 3.92 -6.16
CA LEU A 120 -11.08 2.96 -5.27
C LEU A 120 -12.33 2.38 -5.93
N LYS A 121 -12.49 1.06 -5.87
CA LYS A 121 -13.70 0.39 -6.36
C LYS A 121 -14.88 0.62 -5.41
N GLY A 122 -14.62 0.65 -4.11
CA GLY A 122 -15.61 0.97 -3.08
C GLY A 122 -15.78 2.47 -2.89
N THR A 123 -16.89 2.87 -2.28
CA THR A 123 -17.22 4.25 -1.93
C THR A 123 -16.93 4.60 -0.49
N ASP A 124 -16.62 3.61 0.34
CA ASP A 124 -16.35 3.79 1.78
C ASP A 124 -15.29 2.83 2.27
N ILE A 125 -14.54 3.23 3.29
CA ILE A 125 -13.52 2.42 3.93
C ILE A 125 -13.91 2.18 5.39
N LYS A 126 -14.02 0.92 5.77
CA LYS A 126 -14.38 0.50 7.12
C LYS A 126 -13.16 0.47 8.04
N GLY A 127 -13.27 1.15 9.16
CA GLY A 127 -12.24 1.16 10.19
C GLY A 127 -11.09 2.14 9.93
N PRO A 128 -10.07 2.13 10.80
CA PRO A 128 -8.96 3.05 10.71
C PRO A 128 -8.04 2.72 9.52
N VAL A 129 -7.39 3.75 9.01
CA VAL A 129 -6.39 3.66 7.93
C VAL A 129 -5.07 4.18 8.48
N ALA A 130 -3.97 3.51 8.19
CA ALA A 130 -2.65 4.00 8.55
C ALA A 130 -2.28 5.25 7.76
N SER A 131 -1.64 6.22 8.42
CA SER A 131 -1.21 7.46 7.79
C SER A 131 -0.28 7.23 6.61
N GLU A 132 0.56 6.22 6.66
CA GLU A 132 1.47 5.85 5.59
C GLU A 132 0.74 5.45 4.30
N ALA A 133 -0.40 4.77 4.42
CA ALA A 133 -1.24 4.45 3.27
C ALA A 133 -1.96 5.69 2.74
N ALA A 134 -2.46 6.55 3.63
CA ALA A 134 -3.15 7.78 3.27
C ALA A 134 -2.22 8.78 2.55
N GLU A 135 -0.99 8.94 3.01
CA GLU A 135 0.01 9.80 2.37
C GLU A 135 0.37 9.34 0.95
N LYS A 136 0.50 8.04 0.76
CA LYS A 136 0.87 7.46 -0.52
C LYS A 136 -0.29 7.43 -1.52
N TRP A 137 -1.52 7.34 -1.04
CA TRP A 137 -2.72 7.19 -1.83
C TRP A 137 -3.77 8.26 -1.46
N PRO A 138 -3.78 9.42 -2.13
CA PRO A 138 -4.70 10.53 -1.79
C PRO A 138 -6.18 10.15 -1.85
N ARG A 139 -6.56 9.23 -2.74
CA ARG A 139 -7.94 8.73 -2.84
C ARG A 139 -8.37 7.99 -1.58
N ILE A 140 -7.46 7.21 -0.99
CA ILE A 140 -7.69 6.51 0.29
C ILE A 140 -7.83 7.54 1.42
N ALA A 141 -6.99 8.57 1.44
CA ALA A 141 -7.07 9.64 2.44
C ALA A 141 -8.44 10.34 2.43
N ASN A 142 -9.01 10.59 1.26
CA ASN A 142 -10.30 11.26 1.11
C ASN A 142 -11.48 10.42 1.62
N LEU A 143 -11.42 9.10 1.47
CA LEU A 143 -12.49 8.18 1.89
C LEU A 143 -12.30 7.60 3.29
N ALA A 144 -11.12 7.77 3.88
CA ALA A 144 -10.84 7.27 5.22
C ALA A 144 -11.63 8.08 6.27
N SER A 145 -12.38 7.39 7.12
CA SER A 145 -13.08 8.03 8.24
C SER A 145 -12.13 8.40 9.38
N ILE A 146 -11.12 7.58 9.62
CA ILE A 146 -10.10 7.77 10.66
C ILE A 146 -8.73 7.43 10.10
N ILE A 147 -7.79 8.36 10.21
CA ILE A 147 -6.38 8.16 9.86
C ILE A 147 -5.56 8.15 11.15
N VAL A 148 -4.81 7.09 11.33
CA VAL A 148 -4.00 6.86 12.54
C VAL A 148 -2.50 6.88 12.23
#